data_959be712521439d1eec55ee3d87955dd
#
_entry.id   959be712521439d1eec55ee3d87955dd
#
_cell.length_a   1.000
_cell.length_b   1.000
_cell.length_c   1.000
_cell.angle_alpha   90.00
_cell.angle_beta   90.00
_cell.angle_gamma   90.00
#
_symmetry.space_group_name_H-M   'P 1'
#
loop_
_entity.id
_entity.type
_entity.pdbx_description
1 polymer ?
#
loop_
_entity_poly.entity_id
_entity_poly.type
_entity_poly.pdbx_seq_one_letter_code
_entity_poly.pdbx_strand_id
1 'polypeptide(L)'
;MREKRTLRPRGGRERRLGLEQVSAIQLKGITKRFGRVVANDGIDLEVRRGEILSLLGENGSGKTTLMNMISGIYFPDEGHICVGGREVTIRSPKDAYALGIGMIHQHFKLVDVFTAAQNIVLGLEGKGAFDLRAAARRVKEISEKYGFDIDPGKKVYDMSVSEKQTVEILKVLYRGADILILDEPTAVLTPQETEKLFAVLRNMRADGKAIVIITHKLHEVMALSDRVAVLRKGKYIGTVHTADTDPQKLTEMMVGRAVSLNIDRPEAKYRDLRLEVKGLTCRDHEGIKTLDDVSFQAFGGEILGIAGIAGSGQKELLEAIAGLQAAEAGSVLYYPPHPNSDIAGYHVPVDRDGEELVGKTPMQIRRVGVSLAFVPEDRLGMGLVAGMDMVDNMMLKTYREHKGPFVDRKAPRALAQRLIDELEIVTPGVGTPVRRLSGGNVQKVLVGREIDSTPTVLMTAYPVRGLDINSSYTIYGLLNQQKMKGVAVLLVGEDLDVLLELCDRILVLCGGKVSGIVDGRNTTKEEVGLYMTHVGGGKEAGERA
;
A
#
# COMPACT_ATOMS: atom_id res chain seq x y z
N MET A 1 0.88 40.94 -77.37
CA MET A 1 0.22 41.11 -76.07
C MET A 1 -0.25 39.75 -75.60
N ARG A 2 0.43 39.12 -74.65
CA ARG A 2 0.03 37.85 -74.02
C ARG A 2 0.01 38.09 -72.54
N GLU A 3 -1.20 38.06 -71.95
CA GLU A 3 -1.44 38.21 -70.52
C GLU A 3 -0.84 37.03 -69.72
N LYS A 4 -0.03 37.35 -68.73
CA LYS A 4 0.46 36.41 -67.76
C LYS A 4 -0.61 36.24 -66.64
N ARG A 5 -1.30 35.09 -66.62
CA ARG A 5 -2.13 34.67 -65.51
C ARG A 5 -1.23 34.17 -64.37
N THR A 6 -1.20 34.93 -63.28
CA THR A 6 -0.60 34.53 -62.00
C THR A 6 -1.51 33.49 -61.31
N LEU A 7 -1.06 32.26 -61.17
CA LEU A 7 -1.69 31.24 -60.33
C LEU A 7 -1.35 31.54 -58.87
N ARG A 8 -2.38 31.86 -58.04
CA ARG A 8 -2.26 31.84 -56.58
C ARG A 8 -2.19 30.39 -56.07
N PRO A 9 -1.31 30.01 -55.14
CA PRO A 9 -1.34 28.69 -54.53
C PRO A 9 -2.57 28.58 -53.62
N ARG A 10 -3.38 27.56 -53.86
CA ARG A 10 -4.47 27.11 -52.98
C ARG A 10 -3.86 26.62 -51.70
N GLY A 11 -4.27 27.21 -50.57
CA GLY A 11 -3.91 26.78 -49.24
C GLY A 11 -4.17 25.27 -49.03
N GLY A 12 -3.10 24.57 -48.81
CA GLY A 12 -3.16 23.17 -48.35
C GLY A 12 -3.79 23.15 -46.97
N ARG A 13 -4.98 22.59 -46.88
CA ARG A 13 -5.45 22.02 -45.62
C ARG A 13 -4.47 20.89 -45.30
N GLU A 14 -3.53 21.17 -44.42
CA GLU A 14 -2.78 20.10 -43.74
C GLU A 14 -3.82 19.18 -43.07
N ARG A 15 -4.01 18.04 -43.67
CA ARG A 15 -4.59 16.87 -43.01
C ARG A 15 -3.72 16.63 -41.78
N ARG A 16 -4.21 16.93 -40.58
CA ARG A 16 -3.79 16.24 -39.38
C ARG A 16 -4.19 14.77 -39.59
N LEU A 17 -3.32 14.02 -40.25
CA LEU A 17 -3.29 12.57 -40.18
C LEU A 17 -3.12 12.28 -38.71
N GLY A 18 -4.16 11.67 -38.08
CA GLY A 18 -4.02 11.10 -36.75
C GLY A 18 -2.77 10.23 -36.79
N LEU A 19 -1.78 10.54 -35.93
CA LEU A 19 -0.68 9.67 -35.66
C LEU A 19 -1.35 8.38 -35.16
N GLU A 20 -1.39 7.34 -36.01
CA GLU A 20 -1.63 5.98 -35.55
C GLU A 20 -0.59 5.77 -34.46
N GLN A 21 -1.01 5.70 -33.20
CA GLN A 21 -0.11 5.52 -32.09
C GLN A 21 0.54 4.15 -32.27
N VAL A 22 1.82 4.16 -32.61
CA VAL A 22 2.57 2.93 -32.90
C VAL A 22 2.63 2.10 -31.61
N SER A 23 2.18 0.86 -31.71
CA SER A 23 2.24 -0.10 -30.60
C SER A 23 3.69 -0.32 -30.17
N ALA A 24 3.99 -0.10 -28.87
CA ALA A 24 5.28 -0.41 -28.29
C ALA A 24 5.39 -1.92 -28.01
N ILE A 25 4.34 -2.49 -27.40
CA ILE A 25 4.24 -3.92 -27.10
C ILE A 25 2.80 -4.41 -27.28
N GLN A 26 2.63 -5.61 -27.84
CA GLN A 26 1.36 -6.31 -27.96
C GLN A 26 1.50 -7.72 -27.42
N LEU A 27 0.55 -8.10 -26.60
CA LEU A 27 0.36 -9.45 -26.10
C LEU A 27 -0.84 -10.05 -26.81
N LYS A 28 -0.71 -11.26 -27.34
CA LYS A 28 -1.77 -11.95 -28.07
C LYS A 28 -1.98 -13.35 -27.52
N GLY A 29 -3.12 -13.59 -26.87
CA GLY A 29 -3.51 -14.86 -26.32
C GLY A 29 -2.58 -15.38 -25.22
N ILE A 30 -1.94 -14.50 -24.43
CA ILE A 30 -0.93 -14.91 -23.45
C ILE A 30 -1.57 -15.72 -22.31
N THR A 31 -1.08 -16.95 -22.17
CA THR A 31 -1.52 -17.87 -21.11
C THR A 31 -0.32 -18.32 -20.27
N LYS A 32 -0.52 -18.35 -18.94
CA LYS A 32 0.46 -18.88 -17.98
C LYS A 32 -0.20 -19.73 -16.90
N ARG A 33 0.34 -20.94 -16.72
CA ARG A 33 -0.12 -21.91 -15.73
C ARG A 33 1.00 -22.26 -14.75
N PHE A 34 0.62 -22.39 -13.49
CA PHE A 34 1.49 -22.92 -12.43
C PHE A 34 0.80 -24.16 -11.83
N GLY A 35 1.16 -25.32 -12.33
CA GLY A 35 0.48 -26.56 -12.01
C GLY A 35 -1.02 -26.51 -12.38
N ARG A 36 -1.91 -26.54 -11.39
CA ARG A 36 -3.37 -26.45 -11.62
C ARG A 36 -3.91 -25.02 -11.66
N VAL A 37 -3.09 -24.03 -11.34
CA VAL A 37 -3.50 -22.63 -11.28
C VAL A 37 -3.22 -21.96 -12.62
N VAL A 38 -4.25 -21.42 -13.26
CA VAL A 38 -4.13 -20.58 -14.45
C VAL A 38 -4.02 -19.14 -13.98
N ALA A 39 -2.80 -18.60 -14.01
CA ALA A 39 -2.52 -17.25 -13.55
C ALA A 39 -2.92 -16.18 -14.59
N ASN A 40 -2.75 -16.48 -15.86
CA ASN A 40 -3.22 -15.68 -17.00
C ASN A 40 -3.84 -16.62 -18.04
N ASP A 41 -4.98 -16.25 -18.62
CA ASP A 41 -5.79 -17.07 -19.51
C ASP A 41 -6.18 -16.25 -20.75
N GLY A 42 -5.42 -16.43 -21.85
CA GLY A 42 -5.69 -15.83 -23.15
C GLY A 42 -5.66 -14.28 -23.12
N ILE A 43 -4.64 -13.66 -22.52
CA ILE A 43 -4.59 -12.20 -22.37
C ILE A 43 -4.18 -11.52 -23.68
N ASP A 44 -5.02 -10.59 -24.15
CA ASP A 44 -4.73 -9.64 -25.22
C ASP A 44 -4.54 -8.25 -24.63
N LEU A 45 -3.35 -7.66 -24.78
CA LEU A 45 -3.03 -6.34 -24.23
C LEU A 45 -2.14 -5.56 -25.20
N GLU A 46 -2.43 -4.29 -25.39
CA GLU A 46 -1.61 -3.37 -26.16
C GLU A 46 -1.14 -2.20 -25.33
N VAL A 47 0.16 -1.90 -25.40
CA VAL A 47 0.79 -0.71 -24.83
C VAL A 47 1.34 0.13 -25.99
N ARG A 48 1.04 1.42 -26.03
CA ARG A 48 1.41 2.33 -27.13
C ARG A 48 2.63 3.17 -26.76
N ARG A 49 3.33 3.69 -27.77
CA ARG A 49 4.41 4.65 -27.55
C ARG A 49 3.84 6.00 -27.07
N GLY A 50 4.51 6.63 -26.12
CA GLY A 50 4.08 7.92 -25.58
C GLY A 50 2.77 7.86 -24.81
N GLU A 51 2.46 6.70 -24.20
CA GLU A 51 1.33 6.58 -23.27
C GLU A 51 1.76 6.05 -21.89
N ILE A 52 0.97 6.36 -20.90
CA ILE A 52 0.99 5.74 -19.59
C ILE A 52 -0.25 4.85 -19.49
N LEU A 53 -0.04 3.53 -19.47
CA LEU A 53 -1.08 2.53 -19.28
C LEU A 53 -1.06 2.04 -17.84
N SER A 54 -2.14 2.20 -17.10
CA SER A 54 -2.30 1.51 -15.81
C SER A 54 -2.86 0.10 -16.00
N LEU A 55 -2.28 -0.86 -15.30
CA LEU A 55 -2.77 -2.23 -15.22
C LEU A 55 -3.40 -2.45 -13.85
N LEU A 56 -4.72 -2.50 -13.82
CA LEU A 56 -5.53 -2.70 -12.62
C LEU A 56 -6.01 -4.13 -12.46
N GLY A 57 -6.37 -4.48 -11.25
CA GLY A 57 -6.99 -5.76 -10.87
C GLY A 57 -6.75 -6.06 -9.41
N GLU A 58 -7.55 -6.91 -8.82
CA GLU A 58 -7.40 -7.37 -7.44
C GLU A 58 -6.09 -8.16 -7.25
N ASN A 59 -5.69 -8.36 -5.99
CA ASN A 59 -4.55 -9.21 -5.67
C ASN A 59 -4.79 -10.64 -6.15
N GLY A 60 -3.79 -11.22 -6.84
CA GLY A 60 -3.93 -12.52 -7.47
C GLY A 60 -4.62 -12.51 -8.83
N SER A 61 -4.95 -11.34 -9.40
CA SER A 61 -5.55 -11.26 -10.76
C SER A 61 -4.58 -11.53 -11.91
N GLY A 62 -3.30 -11.76 -11.63
CA GLY A 62 -2.29 -12.12 -12.63
C GLY A 62 -1.44 -10.96 -13.15
N LYS A 63 -1.56 -9.72 -12.62
CA LYS A 63 -0.81 -8.53 -13.09
C LYS A 63 0.70 -8.73 -13.07
N THR A 64 1.26 -9.03 -11.91
CA THR A 64 2.71 -9.25 -11.74
C THR A 64 3.20 -10.45 -12.56
N THR A 65 2.38 -11.51 -12.69
CA THR A 65 2.71 -12.65 -13.54
C THR A 65 2.82 -12.24 -15.01
N LEU A 66 1.87 -11.44 -15.51
CA LEU A 66 1.86 -10.93 -16.89
C LEU A 66 3.10 -10.06 -17.15
N MET A 67 3.42 -9.16 -16.23
CA MET A 67 4.61 -8.28 -16.38
C MET A 67 5.91 -9.05 -16.25
N ASN A 68 5.97 -10.09 -15.42
CA ASN A 68 7.12 -10.98 -15.31
C ASN A 68 7.37 -11.79 -16.60
N MET A 69 6.33 -12.06 -17.41
CA MET A 69 6.53 -12.66 -18.74
C MET A 69 7.14 -11.66 -19.73
N ILE A 70 6.70 -10.41 -19.70
CA ILE A 70 7.25 -9.35 -20.55
C ILE A 70 8.70 -9.02 -20.16
N SER A 71 9.03 -9.07 -18.87
CA SER A 71 10.39 -8.82 -18.36
C SER A 71 11.33 -10.03 -18.45
N GLY A 72 10.85 -11.18 -18.96
CA GLY A 72 11.66 -12.38 -19.18
C GLY A 72 11.96 -13.20 -17.91
N ILE A 73 11.22 -12.98 -16.81
CA ILE A 73 11.31 -13.78 -15.58
C ILE A 73 10.53 -15.08 -15.75
N TYR A 74 9.37 -15.02 -16.40
CA TYR A 74 8.57 -16.18 -16.76
C TYR A 74 8.45 -16.28 -18.28
N PHE A 75 8.28 -17.51 -18.77
CA PHE A 75 7.96 -17.77 -20.16
C PHE A 75 6.46 -18.10 -20.29
N PRO A 76 5.72 -17.51 -21.26
CA PRO A 76 4.33 -17.85 -21.49
C PRO A 76 4.20 -19.31 -21.97
N ASP A 77 3.14 -19.99 -21.56
CA ASP A 77 2.85 -21.36 -22.01
C ASP A 77 2.15 -21.34 -23.37
N GLU A 78 1.35 -20.29 -23.66
CA GLU A 78 0.67 -20.07 -24.94
C GLU A 78 0.66 -18.57 -25.27
N GLY A 79 0.48 -18.24 -26.54
CA GLY A 79 0.37 -16.89 -27.05
C GLY A 79 1.71 -16.30 -27.51
N HIS A 80 1.66 -15.05 -28.00
CA HIS A 80 2.78 -14.38 -28.66
C HIS A 80 2.98 -12.96 -28.11
N ILE A 81 4.23 -12.54 -27.98
CA ILE A 81 4.64 -11.19 -27.61
C ILE A 81 5.21 -10.49 -28.84
N CYS A 82 4.70 -9.29 -29.16
CA CYS A 82 5.25 -8.45 -30.22
C CYS A 82 5.80 -7.16 -29.63
N VAL A 83 7.00 -6.75 -30.03
CA VAL A 83 7.64 -5.49 -29.65
C VAL A 83 7.94 -4.68 -30.91
N GLY A 84 7.45 -3.44 -30.98
CA GLY A 84 7.58 -2.60 -32.18
C GLY A 84 7.00 -3.25 -33.45
N GLY A 85 5.92 -4.02 -33.31
CA GLY A 85 5.24 -4.72 -34.41
C GLY A 85 5.91 -6.03 -34.86
N ARG A 86 7.00 -6.46 -34.20
CA ARG A 86 7.70 -7.73 -34.53
C ARG A 86 7.46 -8.74 -33.42
N GLU A 87 7.12 -9.96 -33.78
CA GLU A 87 7.04 -11.07 -32.86
C GLU A 87 8.42 -11.40 -32.28
N VAL A 88 8.51 -11.54 -30.96
CA VAL A 88 9.76 -11.76 -30.24
C VAL A 88 9.58 -12.87 -29.20
N THR A 89 10.70 -13.55 -28.92
CA THR A 89 10.75 -14.52 -27.82
C THR A 89 11.63 -13.98 -26.71
N ILE A 90 11.04 -13.76 -25.54
CA ILE A 90 11.73 -13.24 -24.36
C ILE A 90 11.95 -14.40 -23.39
N ARG A 91 13.17 -14.90 -23.27
CA ARG A 91 13.53 -16.06 -22.43
C ARG A 91 14.26 -15.66 -21.15
N SER A 92 14.76 -14.43 -21.10
CA SER A 92 15.54 -13.93 -19.98
C SER A 92 15.38 -12.40 -19.84
N PRO A 93 15.68 -11.83 -18.66
CA PRO A 93 15.75 -10.38 -18.50
C PRO A 93 16.75 -9.68 -19.43
N LYS A 94 17.82 -10.40 -19.88
CA LYS A 94 18.75 -9.86 -20.88
C LYS A 94 18.06 -9.64 -22.24
N ASP A 95 17.19 -10.56 -22.65
CA ASP A 95 16.44 -10.42 -23.91
C ASP A 95 15.46 -9.24 -23.82
N ALA A 96 14.78 -9.07 -22.66
CA ALA A 96 13.90 -7.94 -22.41
C ALA A 96 14.66 -6.60 -22.50
N TYR A 97 15.83 -6.50 -21.86
CA TYR A 97 16.67 -5.30 -21.97
C TYR A 97 17.14 -5.03 -23.40
N ALA A 98 17.53 -6.06 -24.16
CA ALA A 98 17.93 -5.91 -25.55
C ALA A 98 16.80 -5.38 -26.45
N LEU A 99 15.55 -5.62 -26.07
CA LEU A 99 14.34 -5.10 -26.71
C LEU A 99 13.90 -3.73 -26.15
N GLY A 100 14.67 -3.12 -25.26
CA GLY A 100 14.35 -1.84 -24.62
C GLY A 100 13.25 -1.92 -23.55
N ILE A 101 13.03 -3.09 -22.97
CA ILE A 101 12.05 -3.29 -21.88
C ILE A 101 12.78 -3.29 -20.54
N GLY A 102 12.34 -2.46 -19.61
CA GLY A 102 12.87 -2.40 -18.26
C GLY A 102 11.77 -2.46 -17.22
N MET A 103 11.98 -3.24 -16.14
CA MET A 103 11.03 -3.39 -15.05
C MET A 103 11.65 -2.92 -13.74
N ILE A 104 10.91 -2.10 -13.03
CA ILE A 104 11.17 -1.64 -11.66
C ILE A 104 10.23 -2.41 -10.74
N HIS A 105 10.81 -3.19 -9.83
CA HIS A 105 10.06 -4.04 -8.91
C HIS A 105 9.63 -3.27 -7.65
N GLN A 106 8.61 -3.76 -6.98
CA GLN A 106 8.11 -3.23 -5.71
C GLN A 106 9.20 -3.17 -4.62
N HIS A 107 10.12 -4.14 -4.58
CA HIS A 107 11.26 -4.14 -3.66
C HIS A 107 12.54 -3.77 -4.40
N PHE A 108 13.28 -2.78 -3.88
CA PHE A 108 14.52 -2.31 -4.48
C PHE A 108 15.57 -3.42 -4.56
N LYS A 109 16.19 -3.53 -5.74
CA LYS A 109 17.31 -4.46 -5.98
C LYS A 109 18.61 -3.68 -6.09
N LEU A 110 18.92 -2.95 -5.01
CA LEU A 110 20.11 -2.13 -4.88
C LEU A 110 21.08 -2.74 -3.88
N VAL A 111 22.37 -2.48 -4.07
CA VAL A 111 23.43 -2.85 -3.13
C VAL A 111 23.70 -1.65 -2.25
N ASP A 112 23.38 -1.74 -0.95
CA ASP A 112 23.37 -0.61 -0.03
C ASP A 112 24.74 0.06 0.13
N VAL A 113 25.85 -0.69 0.13
CA VAL A 113 27.21 -0.16 0.27
C VAL A 113 27.74 0.53 -0.98
N PHE A 114 27.05 0.44 -2.11
CA PHE A 114 27.41 1.06 -3.37
C PHE A 114 26.80 2.46 -3.52
N THR A 115 27.43 3.29 -4.35
CA THR A 115 26.85 4.57 -4.74
C THR A 115 25.73 4.39 -5.77
N ALA A 116 24.93 5.45 -6.02
CA ALA A 116 23.93 5.44 -7.09
C ALA A 116 24.56 5.05 -8.44
N ALA A 117 25.65 5.72 -8.83
CA ALA A 117 26.33 5.43 -10.08
C ALA A 117 26.82 3.99 -10.18
N GLN A 118 27.39 3.43 -9.10
CA GLN A 118 27.84 2.04 -9.06
C GLN A 118 26.67 1.04 -9.23
N ASN A 119 25.53 1.29 -8.56
CA ASN A 119 24.34 0.46 -8.71
C ASN A 119 23.75 0.51 -10.14
N ILE A 120 23.73 1.69 -10.74
CA ILE A 120 23.17 1.89 -12.09
C ILE A 120 23.98 1.10 -13.14
N VAL A 121 25.30 1.07 -13.00
CA VAL A 121 26.17 0.39 -13.98
C VAL A 121 26.46 -1.08 -13.64
N LEU A 122 26.04 -1.54 -12.48
CA LEU A 122 26.26 -2.91 -12.03
C LEU A 122 25.71 -3.93 -13.05
N GLY A 123 26.57 -4.85 -13.49
CA GLY A 123 26.18 -5.90 -14.43
C GLY A 123 26.11 -5.46 -15.89
N LEU A 124 26.60 -4.27 -16.26
CA LEU A 124 26.80 -3.91 -17.66
C LEU A 124 28.05 -4.61 -18.22
N GLU A 125 27.94 -5.19 -19.41
CA GLU A 125 29.05 -5.80 -20.10
C GLU A 125 29.91 -4.70 -20.76
N GLY A 126 31.17 -4.60 -20.41
CA GLY A 126 32.14 -3.66 -21.01
C GLY A 126 33.49 -4.32 -21.22
N LYS A 127 34.19 -3.98 -22.34
CA LYS A 127 35.58 -4.38 -22.57
C LYS A 127 36.52 -3.36 -21.90
N GLY A 128 37.10 -3.72 -20.73
CA GLY A 128 38.09 -2.89 -20.03
C GLY A 128 37.66 -2.37 -18.66
N ALA A 129 38.49 -1.50 -18.05
CA ALA A 129 38.19 -0.87 -16.78
C ALA A 129 36.98 0.08 -16.92
N PHE A 130 36.02 -0.03 -16.02
CA PHE A 130 34.78 0.76 -16.06
C PHE A 130 35.05 2.20 -15.61
N ASP A 131 34.76 3.21 -16.45
CA ASP A 131 34.87 4.63 -16.09
C ASP A 131 33.65 5.10 -15.30
N LEU A 132 33.76 5.03 -13.97
CA LEU A 132 32.70 5.52 -13.05
C LEU A 132 32.43 7.04 -13.19
N ARG A 133 33.43 7.83 -13.62
CA ARG A 133 33.23 9.27 -13.82
C ARG A 133 32.40 9.55 -15.07
N ALA A 134 32.63 8.82 -16.15
CA ALA A 134 31.78 8.87 -17.34
C ALA A 134 30.37 8.40 -17.04
N ALA A 135 30.22 7.32 -16.26
CA ALA A 135 28.93 6.83 -15.82
C ALA A 135 28.18 7.88 -14.98
N ALA A 136 28.81 8.49 -14.00
CA ALA A 136 28.21 9.54 -13.16
C ALA A 136 27.76 10.76 -14.01
N ARG A 137 28.56 11.19 -14.98
CA ARG A 137 28.15 12.25 -15.93
C ARG A 137 26.89 11.84 -16.71
N ARG A 138 26.86 10.63 -17.24
CA ARG A 138 25.69 10.14 -18.00
C ARG A 138 24.45 10.00 -17.13
N VAL A 139 24.59 9.57 -15.89
CA VAL A 139 23.49 9.54 -14.89
C VAL A 139 22.95 10.95 -14.69
N LYS A 140 23.83 11.95 -14.53
CA LYS A 140 23.44 13.34 -14.35
C LYS A 140 22.69 13.90 -15.58
N GLU A 141 23.17 13.63 -16.79
CA GLU A 141 22.47 14.02 -18.03
C GLU A 141 21.05 13.45 -18.11
N ILE A 142 20.87 12.17 -17.76
CA ILE A 142 19.53 11.53 -17.76
C ILE A 142 18.67 12.14 -16.65
N SER A 143 19.24 12.41 -15.47
CA SER A 143 18.54 13.04 -14.37
C SER A 143 18.01 14.41 -14.75
N GLU A 144 18.86 15.27 -15.31
CA GLU A 144 18.50 16.61 -15.77
C GLU A 144 17.44 16.57 -16.88
N LYS A 145 17.55 15.61 -17.81
CA LYS A 145 16.59 15.45 -18.92
C LYS A 145 15.16 15.18 -18.42
N TYR A 146 14.98 14.37 -17.40
CA TYR A 146 13.65 13.97 -16.93
C TYR A 146 13.20 14.68 -15.65
N GLY A 147 14.11 15.43 -15.00
CA GLY A 147 13.80 16.18 -13.79
C GLY A 147 13.97 15.37 -12.50
N PHE A 148 14.89 14.40 -12.50
CA PHE A 148 15.29 13.73 -11.26
C PHE A 148 16.28 14.59 -10.47
N ASP A 149 16.21 14.47 -9.15
CA ASP A 149 17.20 15.06 -8.23
C ASP A 149 17.93 13.92 -7.52
N ILE A 150 19.19 13.65 -7.94
CA ILE A 150 20.02 12.58 -7.38
C ILE A 150 21.51 12.95 -7.43
N ASP A 151 22.22 12.70 -6.34
CA ASP A 151 23.68 12.70 -6.33
C ASP A 151 24.21 11.32 -6.74
N PRO A 152 24.88 11.18 -7.91
CA PRO A 152 25.45 9.90 -8.35
C PRO A 152 26.51 9.32 -7.39
N GLY A 153 27.12 10.16 -6.54
CA GLY A 153 28.15 9.78 -5.55
C GLY A 153 27.59 9.32 -4.21
N LYS A 154 26.31 9.60 -3.92
CA LYS A 154 25.66 9.23 -2.65
C LYS A 154 25.53 7.71 -2.53
N LYS A 155 25.82 7.17 -1.35
CA LYS A 155 25.65 5.74 -1.07
C LYS A 155 24.20 5.40 -0.80
N VAL A 156 23.76 4.20 -1.23
CA VAL A 156 22.35 3.78 -1.17
C VAL A 156 21.87 3.66 0.27
N TYR A 157 22.69 3.26 1.23
CA TYR A 157 22.28 3.21 2.64
C TYR A 157 21.97 4.61 3.25
N ASP A 158 22.53 5.69 2.69
CA ASP A 158 22.26 7.08 3.11
C ASP A 158 21.06 7.69 2.37
N MET A 159 20.43 6.94 1.44
CA MET A 159 19.35 7.45 0.61
C MET A 159 17.98 7.28 1.25
N SER A 160 17.11 8.26 1.03
CA SER A 160 15.68 8.11 1.28
C SER A 160 15.06 7.05 0.35
N VAL A 161 13.85 6.62 0.67
CA VAL A 161 13.10 5.66 -0.17
C VAL A 161 12.86 6.22 -1.57
N SER A 162 12.53 7.50 -1.68
CA SER A 162 12.33 8.21 -2.95
C SER A 162 13.60 8.28 -3.80
N GLU A 163 14.75 8.52 -3.17
CA GLU A 163 16.05 8.48 -3.87
C GLU A 163 16.38 7.06 -4.37
N LYS A 164 16.12 6.02 -3.56
CA LYS A 164 16.30 4.61 -3.98
C LYS A 164 15.41 4.27 -5.18
N GLN A 165 14.16 4.73 -5.18
CA GLN A 165 13.25 4.59 -6.31
C GLN A 165 13.81 5.27 -7.57
N THR A 166 14.34 6.48 -7.42
CA THR A 166 14.98 7.23 -8.49
C THR A 166 16.16 6.46 -9.08
N VAL A 167 17.02 5.86 -8.24
CA VAL A 167 18.16 5.04 -8.70
C VAL A 167 17.68 3.84 -9.53
N GLU A 168 16.62 3.14 -9.12
CA GLU A 168 16.07 2.01 -9.90
C GLU A 168 15.54 2.46 -11.27
N ILE A 169 14.86 3.60 -11.35
CA ILE A 169 14.37 4.14 -12.62
C ILE A 169 15.55 4.55 -13.50
N LEU A 170 16.53 5.25 -12.97
CA LEU A 170 17.73 5.68 -13.70
C LEU A 170 18.56 4.50 -14.20
N LYS A 171 18.66 3.42 -13.45
CA LYS A 171 19.31 2.15 -13.83
C LYS A 171 18.71 1.55 -15.11
N VAL A 172 17.38 1.58 -15.21
CA VAL A 172 16.65 1.10 -16.38
C VAL A 172 16.81 2.05 -17.58
N LEU A 173 16.72 3.36 -17.35
CA LEU A 173 16.91 4.40 -18.37
C LEU A 173 18.34 4.43 -18.91
N TYR A 174 19.34 4.28 -18.04
CA TYR A 174 20.76 4.23 -18.43
C TYR A 174 21.03 3.08 -19.42
N ARG A 175 20.30 1.97 -19.28
CA ARG A 175 20.36 0.81 -20.17
C ARG A 175 19.58 0.99 -21.46
N GLY A 176 18.96 2.16 -21.67
CA GLY A 176 18.27 2.51 -22.91
C GLY A 176 16.83 1.98 -23.00
N ALA A 177 16.15 1.76 -21.88
CA ALA A 177 14.76 1.31 -21.94
C ALA A 177 13.83 2.37 -22.57
N ASP A 178 12.99 1.90 -23.48
CA ASP A 178 11.90 2.65 -24.12
C ASP A 178 10.52 2.25 -23.61
N ILE A 179 10.44 1.05 -23.02
CA ILE A 179 9.25 0.51 -22.38
C ILE A 179 9.57 0.28 -20.90
N LEU A 180 8.88 1.00 -20.02
CA LEU A 180 9.10 0.93 -18.58
C LEU A 180 7.88 0.28 -17.91
N ILE A 181 8.14 -0.67 -17.03
CA ILE A 181 7.12 -1.31 -16.19
C ILE A 181 7.44 -0.98 -14.73
N LEU A 182 6.51 -0.35 -14.03
CA LEU A 182 6.63 0.01 -12.62
C LEU A 182 5.60 -0.76 -11.80
N ASP A 183 6.05 -1.54 -10.83
CA ASP A 183 5.20 -2.34 -9.95
C ASP A 183 5.03 -1.62 -8.61
N GLU A 184 3.85 -1.06 -8.37
CA GLU A 184 3.46 -0.27 -7.18
C GLU A 184 4.47 0.83 -6.80
N PRO A 185 4.84 1.74 -7.72
CA PRO A 185 5.96 2.66 -7.52
C PRO A 185 5.73 3.70 -6.41
N THR A 186 4.52 3.87 -5.93
CA THR A 186 4.13 4.89 -4.94
C THR A 186 3.79 4.30 -3.56
N ALA A 187 3.98 2.99 -3.37
CA ALA A 187 3.55 2.29 -2.15
C ALA A 187 4.18 2.86 -0.86
N VAL A 188 5.37 3.44 -0.96
CA VAL A 188 6.18 3.93 0.18
C VAL A 188 6.54 5.41 0.08
N LEU A 189 5.93 6.14 -0.87
CA LEU A 189 6.17 7.56 -1.12
C LEU A 189 5.16 8.44 -0.40
N THR A 190 5.60 9.61 0.03
CA THR A 190 4.72 10.69 0.49
C THR A 190 3.93 11.27 -0.69
N PRO A 191 2.81 12.00 -0.46
CA PRO A 191 2.07 12.66 -1.54
C PRO A 191 2.95 13.59 -2.39
N GLN A 192 3.84 14.35 -1.75
CA GLN A 192 4.75 15.27 -2.44
C GLN A 192 5.78 14.54 -3.31
N GLU A 193 6.30 13.40 -2.84
CA GLU A 193 7.21 12.55 -3.61
C GLU A 193 6.48 11.86 -4.78
N THR A 194 5.22 11.47 -4.56
CA THR A 194 4.35 10.91 -5.61
C THR A 194 4.13 11.90 -6.73
N GLU A 195 3.83 13.17 -6.43
CA GLU A 195 3.68 14.20 -7.47
C GLU A 195 4.98 14.47 -8.24
N LYS A 196 6.14 14.46 -7.56
CA LYS A 196 7.45 14.55 -8.24
C LYS A 196 7.65 13.37 -9.19
N LEU A 197 7.36 12.15 -8.75
CA LEU A 197 7.44 10.97 -9.61
C LEU A 197 6.50 11.08 -10.81
N PHE A 198 5.26 11.54 -10.62
CA PHE A 198 4.29 11.74 -11.70
C PHE A 198 4.77 12.77 -12.72
N ALA A 199 5.39 13.86 -12.28
CA ALA A 199 5.98 14.84 -13.18
C ALA A 199 7.08 14.21 -14.06
N VAL A 200 7.96 13.39 -13.47
CA VAL A 200 8.99 12.65 -14.19
C VAL A 200 8.39 11.68 -15.21
N LEU A 201 7.38 10.90 -14.82
CA LEU A 201 6.72 9.95 -15.72
C LEU A 201 6.02 10.65 -16.89
N ARG A 202 5.40 11.82 -16.64
CA ARG A 202 4.83 12.67 -17.70
C ARG A 202 5.91 13.18 -18.67
N ASN A 203 7.10 13.57 -18.18
CA ASN A 203 8.22 13.96 -19.02
C ASN A 203 8.73 12.80 -19.90
N MET A 204 8.82 11.60 -19.33
CA MET A 204 9.20 10.39 -20.06
C MET A 204 8.17 10.01 -21.12
N ARG A 205 6.86 10.12 -20.81
CA ARG A 205 5.78 9.95 -21.77
C ARG A 205 5.88 10.93 -22.93
N ALA A 206 6.15 12.21 -22.63
CA ALA A 206 6.31 13.25 -23.64
C ALA A 206 7.53 13.00 -24.55
N ASP A 207 8.58 12.33 -24.03
CA ASP A 207 9.75 11.87 -24.81
C ASP A 207 9.45 10.59 -25.64
N GLY A 208 8.20 10.12 -25.67
CA GLY A 208 7.75 8.99 -26.48
C GLY A 208 7.95 7.61 -25.84
N LYS A 209 8.32 7.54 -24.56
CA LYS A 209 8.42 6.27 -23.85
C LYS A 209 7.05 5.68 -23.55
N ALA A 210 6.96 4.35 -23.60
CA ALA A 210 5.79 3.59 -23.19
C ALA A 210 5.93 3.22 -21.72
N ILE A 211 4.93 3.52 -20.90
CA ILE A 211 4.99 3.31 -19.45
C ILE A 211 3.81 2.46 -19.03
N VAL A 212 4.09 1.37 -18.31
CA VAL A 212 3.07 0.51 -17.67
C VAL A 212 3.21 0.65 -16.16
N ILE A 213 2.12 1.00 -15.49
CA ILE A 213 2.08 1.13 -14.03
C ILE A 213 1.12 0.07 -13.49
N ILE A 214 1.62 -0.77 -12.58
CA ILE A 214 0.77 -1.64 -11.77
C ILE A 214 0.48 -0.91 -10.48
N THR A 215 -0.78 -0.64 -10.20
CA THR A 215 -1.23 -0.05 -8.94
C THR A 215 -2.65 -0.52 -8.62
N HIS A 216 -3.04 -0.42 -7.36
CA HIS A 216 -4.42 -0.61 -6.92
C HIS A 216 -5.06 0.71 -6.44
N LYS A 217 -4.30 1.82 -6.45
CA LYS A 217 -4.74 3.14 -6.02
C LYS A 217 -5.44 3.88 -7.17
N LEU A 218 -6.76 3.88 -7.15
CA LEU A 218 -7.58 4.42 -8.23
C LEU A 218 -7.36 5.91 -8.48
N HIS A 219 -7.12 6.72 -7.44
CA HIS A 219 -6.83 8.15 -7.60
C HIS A 219 -5.54 8.41 -8.37
N GLU A 220 -4.48 7.58 -8.17
CA GLU A 220 -3.23 7.68 -8.93
C GLU A 220 -3.45 7.35 -10.41
N VAL A 221 -4.27 6.34 -10.68
CA VAL A 221 -4.66 5.97 -12.03
C VAL A 221 -5.37 7.13 -12.73
N MET A 222 -6.35 7.75 -12.06
CA MET A 222 -7.10 8.89 -12.60
C MET A 222 -6.21 10.13 -12.83
N ALA A 223 -5.20 10.34 -11.97
CA ALA A 223 -4.30 11.48 -12.05
C ALA A 223 -3.21 11.38 -13.12
N LEU A 224 -2.78 10.15 -13.47
CA LEU A 224 -1.57 9.94 -14.25
C LEU A 224 -1.79 9.23 -15.58
N SER A 225 -2.72 8.26 -15.68
CA SER A 225 -2.79 7.34 -16.79
C SER A 225 -3.60 7.90 -17.96
N ASP A 226 -3.21 7.53 -19.19
CA ASP A 226 -3.99 7.84 -20.39
C ASP A 226 -5.07 6.77 -20.61
N ARG A 227 -4.71 5.49 -20.35
CA ARG A 227 -5.60 4.33 -20.47
C ARG A 227 -5.43 3.39 -19.29
N VAL A 228 -6.47 2.62 -19.03
CA VAL A 228 -6.53 1.67 -17.93
C VAL A 228 -6.94 0.31 -18.46
N ALA A 229 -6.10 -0.69 -18.31
CA ALA A 229 -6.40 -2.09 -18.60
C ALA A 229 -6.75 -2.83 -17.30
N VAL A 230 -7.79 -3.64 -17.31
CA VAL A 230 -8.27 -4.35 -16.12
C VAL A 230 -8.11 -5.85 -16.29
N LEU A 231 -7.46 -6.49 -15.30
CA LEU A 231 -7.40 -7.95 -15.16
C LEU A 231 -8.26 -8.41 -13.99
N ARG A 232 -9.00 -9.50 -14.18
CA ARG A 232 -9.80 -10.14 -13.15
C ARG A 232 -9.69 -11.65 -13.23
N LYS A 233 -9.23 -12.29 -12.14
CA LYS A 233 -9.10 -13.76 -12.05
C LYS A 233 -8.33 -14.37 -13.23
N GLY A 234 -7.23 -13.75 -13.61
CA GLY A 234 -6.38 -14.20 -14.71
C GLY A 234 -6.88 -13.85 -16.12
N LYS A 235 -8.00 -13.15 -16.28
CA LYS A 235 -8.58 -12.77 -17.57
C LYS A 235 -8.50 -11.26 -17.82
N TYR A 236 -8.34 -10.89 -19.07
CA TYR A 236 -8.45 -9.51 -19.52
C TYR A 236 -9.92 -9.13 -19.64
N ILE A 237 -10.32 -8.04 -18.98
CA ILE A 237 -11.71 -7.56 -18.95
C ILE A 237 -11.92 -6.47 -20.01
N GLY A 238 -10.90 -5.63 -20.22
CA GLY A 238 -10.96 -4.55 -21.19
C GLY A 238 -9.97 -3.46 -20.88
N THR A 239 -9.85 -2.51 -21.83
CA THR A 239 -9.09 -1.26 -21.65
C THR A 239 -10.00 -0.08 -21.91
N VAL A 240 -9.98 0.92 -21.03
CA VAL A 240 -10.76 2.16 -21.14
C VAL A 240 -9.84 3.37 -21.12
N HIS A 241 -10.26 4.48 -21.71
CA HIS A 241 -9.57 5.76 -21.53
C HIS A 241 -9.90 6.34 -20.16
N THR A 242 -8.90 6.88 -19.49
CA THR A 242 -9.08 7.48 -18.15
C THR A 242 -10.09 8.62 -18.17
N ALA A 243 -10.13 9.40 -19.27
CA ALA A 243 -11.09 10.48 -19.44
C ALA A 243 -12.56 10.03 -19.56
N ASP A 244 -12.80 8.74 -19.91
CA ASP A 244 -14.14 8.18 -20.17
C ASP A 244 -14.65 7.30 -19.03
N THR A 245 -13.93 7.27 -17.92
CA THR A 245 -14.22 6.39 -16.77
C THR A 245 -14.11 7.13 -15.44
N ASP A 246 -14.49 6.46 -14.38
CA ASP A 246 -14.43 6.95 -13.01
C ASP A 246 -13.99 5.80 -12.06
N PRO A 247 -13.58 6.10 -10.81
CA PRO A 247 -13.15 5.08 -9.85
C PRO A 247 -14.20 3.98 -9.61
N GLN A 248 -15.49 4.34 -9.63
CA GLN A 248 -16.59 3.39 -9.42
C GLN A 248 -16.65 2.35 -10.55
N LYS A 249 -16.61 2.78 -11.80
CA LYS A 249 -16.63 1.90 -12.97
C LYS A 249 -15.38 1.00 -13.02
N LEU A 250 -14.21 1.56 -12.72
CA LEU A 250 -12.97 0.78 -12.66
C LEU A 250 -13.07 -0.32 -11.59
N THR A 251 -13.63 -0.01 -10.42
CA THR A 251 -13.87 -0.99 -9.36
C THR A 251 -14.85 -2.07 -9.81
N GLU A 252 -15.95 -1.69 -10.45
CA GLU A 252 -16.91 -2.66 -10.99
C GLU A 252 -16.28 -3.60 -12.02
N MET A 253 -15.39 -3.10 -12.89
CA MET A 253 -14.64 -3.93 -13.82
C MET A 253 -13.70 -4.90 -13.08
N MET A 254 -13.00 -4.43 -12.02
CA MET A 254 -12.06 -5.24 -11.23
C MET A 254 -12.79 -6.35 -10.44
N VAL A 255 -13.88 -6.02 -9.77
CA VAL A 255 -14.64 -6.93 -8.90
C VAL A 255 -15.67 -7.76 -9.69
N GLY A 256 -16.28 -7.17 -10.71
CA GLY A 256 -17.32 -7.81 -11.56
C GLY A 256 -18.75 -7.69 -11.03
N ARG A 257 -18.97 -6.86 -10.03
CA ARG A 257 -20.28 -6.46 -9.48
C ARG A 257 -20.21 -5.02 -9.00
N ALA A 258 -21.36 -4.38 -8.84
CA ALA A 258 -21.42 -3.06 -8.22
C ALA A 258 -20.91 -3.14 -6.76
N VAL A 259 -20.01 -2.21 -6.40
CA VAL A 259 -19.42 -2.07 -5.05
C VAL A 259 -19.59 -0.63 -4.64
N SER A 260 -20.05 -0.37 -3.43
CA SER A 260 -20.01 0.98 -2.87
C SER A 260 -18.60 1.30 -2.40
N LEU A 261 -18.02 2.38 -2.88
CA LEU A 261 -16.71 2.90 -2.44
C LEU A 261 -16.86 3.97 -1.34
N ASN A 262 -18.04 4.10 -0.76
CA ASN A 262 -18.26 5.06 0.31
C ASN A 262 -17.88 4.44 1.66
N ILE A 263 -17.02 5.10 2.40
CA ILE A 263 -16.71 4.76 3.79
C ILE A 263 -17.61 5.64 4.67
N ASP A 264 -18.62 5.02 5.28
CA ASP A 264 -19.41 5.72 6.28
C ASP A 264 -18.53 6.05 7.49
N ARG A 265 -18.57 7.31 7.92
CA ARG A 265 -17.92 7.77 9.15
C ARG A 265 -18.97 8.33 10.10
N PRO A 266 -19.69 7.47 10.84
CA PRO A 266 -20.70 7.90 11.78
C PRO A 266 -20.08 8.76 12.90
N GLU A 267 -20.82 9.75 13.38
CA GLU A 267 -20.36 10.53 14.53
C GLU A 267 -20.41 9.70 15.81
N ALA A 268 -19.36 9.84 16.63
CA ALA A 268 -19.31 9.20 17.93
C ALA A 268 -20.39 9.77 18.84
N LYS A 269 -21.15 8.89 19.50
CA LYS A 269 -22.14 9.28 20.50
C LYS A 269 -21.50 9.69 21.83
N TYR A 270 -20.29 9.21 22.09
CA TYR A 270 -19.57 9.40 23.36
C TYR A 270 -18.09 9.66 23.08
N ARG A 271 -17.48 10.45 23.94
CA ARG A 271 -16.04 10.71 23.88
C ARG A 271 -15.45 10.56 25.27
N ASP A 272 -15.16 9.32 25.66
CA ASP A 272 -14.59 8.97 26.97
C ASP A 272 -13.14 8.55 26.80
N LEU A 273 -12.21 9.16 27.59
CA LEU A 273 -10.80 8.83 27.54
C LEU A 273 -10.59 7.33 27.85
N ARG A 274 -9.91 6.63 26.94
CA ARG A 274 -9.59 5.20 27.06
C ARG A 274 -8.11 4.94 27.22
N LEU A 275 -7.29 5.70 26.52
CA LEU A 275 -5.85 5.53 26.54
C LEU A 275 -5.16 6.90 26.55
N GLU A 276 -4.19 7.06 27.44
CA GLU A 276 -3.32 8.23 27.49
C GLU A 276 -1.86 7.78 27.48
N VAL A 277 -1.12 8.23 26.50
CA VAL A 277 0.31 7.97 26.34
C VAL A 277 1.06 9.25 26.69
N LYS A 278 2.06 9.17 27.57
CA LYS A 278 2.85 10.31 28.05
C LYS A 278 4.35 10.02 27.94
N GLY A 279 5.06 10.74 27.09
CA GLY A 279 6.51 10.71 27.01
C GLY A 279 7.09 9.34 26.64
N LEU A 280 6.33 8.52 25.90
CA LEU A 280 6.73 7.15 25.60
C LEU A 280 7.98 7.13 24.72
N THR A 281 9.04 6.49 25.22
CA THR A 281 10.33 6.33 24.54
C THR A 281 10.70 4.87 24.49
N CYS A 282 11.05 4.38 23.30
CA CYS A 282 11.45 3.00 23.06
C CYS A 282 12.73 2.92 22.23
N ARG A 283 13.51 1.84 22.39
CA ARG A 283 14.64 1.50 21.56
C ARG A 283 14.48 0.11 20.97
N ASP A 284 15.07 -0.10 19.80
CA ASP A 284 15.20 -1.43 19.23
C ASP A 284 16.36 -2.23 19.86
N HIS A 285 16.58 -3.44 19.35
CA HIS A 285 17.66 -4.33 19.82
C HIS A 285 19.08 -3.82 19.49
N GLU A 286 19.21 -2.86 18.59
CA GLU A 286 20.47 -2.19 18.24
C GLU A 286 20.71 -0.91 19.08
N GLY A 287 19.76 -0.56 19.96
CA GLY A 287 19.81 0.63 20.80
C GLY A 287 19.39 1.93 20.10
N ILE A 288 18.85 1.83 18.89
CA ILE A 288 18.34 2.99 18.14
C ILE A 288 16.96 3.37 18.69
N LYS A 289 16.74 4.67 18.96
CA LYS A 289 15.42 5.15 19.37
C LYS A 289 14.41 4.99 18.23
N THR A 290 13.41 4.18 18.47
CA THR A 290 12.27 3.99 17.56
C THR A 290 11.07 4.86 17.91
N LEU A 291 10.94 5.20 19.21
CA LEU A 291 10.00 6.22 19.71
C LEU A 291 10.77 7.16 20.64
N ASP A 292 10.48 8.46 20.56
CA ASP A 292 11.14 9.52 21.32
C ASP A 292 10.11 10.56 21.80
N ASP A 293 9.73 10.48 23.08
CA ASP A 293 8.79 11.40 23.76
C ASP A 293 7.40 11.46 23.11
N VAL A 294 6.83 10.31 22.77
CA VAL A 294 5.51 10.21 22.13
C VAL A 294 4.41 10.42 23.17
N SER A 295 3.53 11.41 22.93
CA SER A 295 2.40 11.74 23.80
C SER A 295 1.12 11.96 23.01
N PHE A 296 0.02 11.30 23.39
CA PHE A 296 -1.31 11.49 22.80
C PHE A 296 -2.40 10.87 23.67
N GLN A 297 -3.65 11.15 23.33
CA GLN A 297 -4.85 10.57 23.94
C GLN A 297 -5.72 9.90 22.88
N ALA A 298 -6.33 8.75 23.22
CA ALA A 298 -7.33 8.08 22.41
C ALA A 298 -8.63 7.90 23.20
N PHE A 299 -9.75 8.16 22.54
CA PHE A 299 -11.07 8.21 23.17
C PHE A 299 -11.95 7.06 22.68
N GLY A 300 -12.85 6.60 23.56
CA GLY A 300 -13.91 5.67 23.19
C GLY A 300 -14.86 6.32 22.16
N GLY A 301 -15.26 5.56 21.16
CA GLY A 301 -16.11 6.06 20.09
C GLY A 301 -15.38 6.84 19.00
N GLU A 302 -14.03 6.80 18.95
CA GLU A 302 -13.28 7.37 17.83
C GLU A 302 -12.41 6.32 17.12
N ILE A 303 -12.09 6.59 15.87
CA ILE A 303 -11.00 5.95 15.14
C ILE A 303 -9.86 6.97 15.06
N LEU A 304 -8.76 6.72 15.79
CA LEU A 304 -7.53 7.49 15.72
C LEU A 304 -6.62 6.83 14.67
N GLY A 305 -6.47 7.47 13.51
CA GLY A 305 -5.51 7.07 12.49
C GLY A 305 -4.08 7.37 12.94
N ILE A 306 -3.13 6.51 12.61
CA ILE A 306 -1.70 6.72 12.84
C ILE A 306 -1.01 6.70 11.48
N ALA A 307 -0.59 7.88 11.02
CA ALA A 307 0.11 8.10 9.77
C ALA A 307 1.62 8.27 10.00
N GLY A 308 2.41 7.99 8.97
CA GLY A 308 3.86 8.19 8.98
C GLY A 308 4.50 7.40 7.83
N ILE A 309 5.68 7.81 7.39
CA ILE A 309 6.47 7.01 6.46
C ILE A 309 6.98 5.73 7.15
N ALA A 310 7.25 4.69 6.35
CA ALA A 310 7.74 3.42 6.88
C ALA A 310 8.97 3.63 7.79
N GLY A 311 8.95 3.03 8.97
CA GLY A 311 10.01 3.19 9.97
C GLY A 311 9.88 4.42 10.87
N SER A 312 8.76 5.16 10.83
CA SER A 312 8.53 6.30 11.73
C SER A 312 8.02 5.91 13.12
N GLY A 313 7.95 4.61 13.48
CA GLY A 313 7.60 4.17 14.83
C GLY A 313 6.15 3.71 15.01
N GLN A 314 5.34 3.63 13.93
CA GLN A 314 3.92 3.24 14.01
C GLN A 314 3.72 1.84 14.60
N LYS A 315 4.52 0.87 14.15
CA LYS A 315 4.48 -0.51 14.64
C LYS A 315 4.95 -0.59 16.09
N GLU A 316 6.07 0.03 16.37
CA GLU A 316 6.72 0.08 17.68
C GLU A 316 5.80 0.72 18.74
N LEU A 317 5.03 1.73 18.35
CA LEU A 317 4.02 2.35 19.21
C LEU A 317 2.94 1.34 19.63
N LEU A 318 2.35 0.60 18.71
CA LEU A 318 1.35 -0.41 19.03
C LEU A 318 1.94 -1.58 19.84
N GLU A 319 3.17 -2.00 19.52
CA GLU A 319 3.87 -3.07 20.26
C GLU A 319 4.22 -2.65 21.69
N ALA A 320 4.62 -1.39 21.91
CA ALA A 320 4.88 -0.86 23.25
C ALA A 320 3.60 -0.80 24.10
N ILE A 321 2.49 -0.29 23.53
CA ILE A 321 1.19 -0.26 24.20
C ILE A 321 0.70 -1.69 24.53
N ALA A 322 0.97 -2.66 23.64
CA ALA A 322 0.61 -4.07 23.85
C ALA A 322 1.55 -4.82 24.81
N GLY A 323 2.63 -4.19 25.31
CA GLY A 323 3.64 -4.82 26.15
C GLY A 323 4.53 -5.83 25.42
N LEU A 324 4.60 -5.76 24.09
CA LEU A 324 5.47 -6.58 23.24
C LEU A 324 6.88 -5.98 23.12
N GLN A 325 6.98 -4.65 23.27
CA GLN A 325 8.24 -3.91 23.31
C GLN A 325 8.38 -3.18 24.64
N ALA A 326 9.56 -3.23 25.25
CA ALA A 326 9.83 -2.53 26.50
C ALA A 326 9.94 -1.02 26.27
N ALA A 327 9.31 -0.22 27.12
CA ALA A 327 9.50 1.21 27.17
C ALA A 327 10.74 1.56 28.02
N GLU A 328 11.59 2.48 27.54
CA GLU A 328 12.73 3.05 28.27
C GLU A 328 12.23 4.13 29.25
N ALA A 329 11.25 4.92 28.82
CA ALA A 329 10.64 5.99 29.61
C ALA A 329 9.19 6.23 29.17
N GLY A 330 8.45 6.96 29.99
CA GLY A 330 7.07 7.33 29.73
C GLY A 330 6.08 6.42 30.44
N SER A 331 4.79 6.67 30.17
CA SER A 331 3.65 6.01 30.80
C SER A 331 2.55 5.77 29.78
N VAL A 332 1.82 4.67 29.93
CA VAL A 332 0.65 4.32 29.12
C VAL A 332 -0.49 4.00 30.08
N LEU A 333 -1.40 4.94 30.26
CA LEU A 333 -2.53 4.84 31.17
C LEU A 333 -3.78 4.37 30.42
N TYR A 334 -4.39 3.31 30.89
CA TYR A 334 -5.67 2.80 30.42
C TYR A 334 -6.80 3.21 31.37
N TYR A 335 -7.90 3.68 30.81
CA TYR A 335 -9.12 4.07 31.51
C TYR A 335 -10.27 3.15 31.10
N PRO A 336 -10.83 2.34 32.02
CA PRO A 336 -11.98 1.49 31.71
C PRO A 336 -13.22 2.33 31.36
N PRO A 337 -14.20 1.75 30.63
CA PRO A 337 -15.45 2.45 30.32
C PRO A 337 -16.13 2.97 31.57
N HIS A 338 -16.54 4.24 31.52
CA HIS A 338 -17.32 4.81 32.66
C HIS A 338 -18.77 4.29 32.59
N PRO A 339 -19.40 3.85 33.68
CA PRO A 339 -20.76 3.31 33.68
C PRO A 339 -21.83 4.22 33.05
N ASN A 340 -21.60 5.53 33.08
CA ASN A 340 -22.53 6.55 32.58
C ASN A 340 -22.05 7.15 31.24
N SER A 341 -21.04 6.57 30.58
CA SER A 341 -20.52 7.09 29.32
C SER A 341 -21.54 7.04 28.16
N ASP A 342 -22.60 6.23 28.30
CA ASP A 342 -23.67 6.07 27.34
C ASP A 342 -24.80 7.11 27.48
N ILE A 343 -24.75 7.94 28.54
CA ILE A 343 -25.78 8.94 28.79
C ILE A 343 -25.48 10.20 27.97
N ALA A 344 -26.36 10.54 27.05
CA ALA A 344 -26.21 11.77 26.27
C ALA A 344 -26.09 13.02 27.15
N GLY A 345 -25.04 13.81 26.93
CA GLY A 345 -24.74 15.02 27.73
C GLY A 345 -24.04 14.77 29.06
N TYR A 346 -23.73 13.53 29.41
CA TYR A 346 -22.90 13.24 30.58
C TYR A 346 -21.43 13.49 30.29
N HIS A 347 -20.82 14.42 31.02
CA HIS A 347 -19.39 14.66 30.96
C HIS A 347 -18.66 13.72 31.93
N VAL A 348 -17.92 12.76 31.39
CA VAL A 348 -17.10 11.85 32.18
C VAL A 348 -16.04 12.66 32.91
N PRO A 349 -15.89 12.52 34.26
CA PRO A 349 -14.86 13.23 35.01
C PRO A 349 -13.47 12.95 34.45
N VAL A 350 -12.66 14.00 34.33
CA VAL A 350 -11.27 13.89 33.83
C VAL A 350 -10.34 13.31 34.90
N ASP A 351 -10.73 13.46 36.16
CA ASP A 351 -9.95 13.08 37.36
C ASP A 351 -10.25 11.62 37.74
N ARG A 352 -9.79 10.68 36.90
CA ARG A 352 -9.90 9.23 37.13
C ARG A 352 -8.52 8.62 37.23
N ASP A 353 -8.36 7.64 38.10
CA ASP A 353 -7.14 6.84 38.17
C ASP A 353 -7.05 5.93 36.93
N GLY A 354 -6.04 6.15 36.11
CA GLY A 354 -5.70 5.28 34.97
C GLY A 354 -4.89 4.08 35.44
N GLU A 355 -5.12 2.93 34.81
CA GLU A 355 -4.31 1.73 35.03
C GLU A 355 -3.05 1.77 34.17
N GLU A 356 -1.85 1.80 34.80
CA GLU A 356 -0.57 1.81 34.10
C GLU A 356 -0.36 0.48 33.36
N LEU A 357 -0.03 0.56 32.06
CA LEU A 357 0.23 -0.60 31.21
C LEU A 357 1.73 -0.89 31.03
N VAL A 358 2.61 0.11 31.18
CA VAL A 358 4.05 -0.09 31.09
C VAL A 358 4.52 -1.10 32.16
N GLY A 359 5.33 -2.07 31.74
CA GLY A 359 5.80 -3.16 32.61
C GLY A 359 4.82 -4.33 32.78
N LYS A 360 3.59 -4.24 32.26
CA LYS A 360 2.67 -5.37 32.21
C LYS A 360 2.99 -6.29 31.03
N THR A 361 2.72 -7.58 31.22
CA THR A 361 2.81 -8.57 30.13
C THR A 361 1.64 -8.39 29.16
N PRO A 362 1.78 -8.77 27.87
CA PRO A 362 0.70 -8.71 26.89
C PRO A 362 -0.59 -9.40 27.35
N MET A 363 -0.47 -10.49 28.13
CA MET A 363 -1.65 -11.19 28.67
C MET A 363 -2.37 -10.39 29.77
N GLN A 364 -1.64 -9.65 30.61
CA GLN A 364 -2.23 -8.76 31.60
C GLN A 364 -2.93 -7.58 30.92
N ILE A 365 -2.28 -6.95 29.94
CA ILE A 365 -2.84 -5.84 29.16
C ILE A 365 -4.13 -6.27 28.46
N ARG A 366 -4.13 -7.45 27.84
CA ARG A 366 -5.32 -7.98 27.20
C ARG A 366 -6.49 -8.22 28.17
N ARG A 367 -6.22 -8.62 29.42
CA ARG A 367 -7.27 -8.87 30.42
C ARG A 367 -8.02 -7.60 30.83
N VAL A 368 -7.42 -6.44 30.69
CA VAL A 368 -8.09 -5.14 30.95
C VAL A 368 -8.83 -4.60 29.72
N GLY A 369 -8.84 -5.33 28.62
CA GLY A 369 -9.64 -5.00 27.45
C GLY A 369 -8.87 -4.36 26.28
N VAL A 370 -7.54 -4.19 26.41
CA VAL A 370 -6.71 -3.72 25.29
C VAL A 370 -6.38 -4.93 24.39
N SER A 371 -6.77 -4.86 23.13
CA SER A 371 -6.55 -5.94 22.17
C SER A 371 -5.78 -5.43 20.95
N LEU A 372 -4.65 -6.06 20.64
CA LEU A 372 -3.86 -5.77 19.45
C LEU A 372 -4.25 -6.73 18.32
N ALA A 373 -4.85 -6.19 17.27
CA ALA A 373 -5.03 -6.88 15.99
C ALA A 373 -3.87 -6.47 15.06
N PHE A 374 -2.79 -7.23 15.11
CA PHE A 374 -1.63 -7.00 14.27
C PHE A 374 -1.64 -7.94 13.06
N VAL A 375 -1.61 -7.35 11.87
CA VAL A 375 -1.52 -8.09 10.61
C VAL A 375 -0.11 -7.92 10.04
N PRO A 376 0.82 -8.82 10.38
CA PRO A 376 2.19 -8.77 9.89
C PRO A 376 2.26 -9.16 8.40
N GLU A 377 3.38 -8.86 7.76
CA GLU A 377 3.69 -9.40 6.42
C GLU A 377 3.71 -10.93 6.45
N ASP A 378 4.36 -11.52 7.44
CA ASP A 378 4.30 -12.95 7.72
C ASP A 378 3.07 -13.27 8.62
N ARG A 379 1.94 -13.45 7.97
CA ARG A 379 0.65 -13.72 8.63
C ARG A 379 0.61 -15.06 9.37
N LEU A 380 1.35 -16.05 8.84
CA LEU A 380 1.33 -17.42 9.36
C LEU A 380 2.43 -17.71 10.39
N GLY A 381 3.45 -16.83 10.50
CA GLY A 381 4.50 -16.94 11.52
C GLY A 381 4.16 -16.20 12.81
N MET A 382 3.45 -15.08 12.72
CA MET A 382 3.19 -14.20 13.86
C MET A 382 1.70 -14.10 14.26
N GLY A 383 0.79 -14.16 13.30
CA GLY A 383 -0.64 -13.93 13.55
C GLY A 383 -1.45 -15.19 13.80
N LEU A 384 -1.24 -16.23 13.01
CA LEU A 384 -1.97 -17.50 13.02
C LEU A 384 -0.99 -18.68 13.03
N VAL A 385 -1.43 -19.80 13.56
CA VAL A 385 -0.68 -21.05 13.49
C VAL A 385 -1.02 -21.80 12.21
N ALA A 386 -0.11 -21.81 11.25
CA ALA A 386 -0.28 -22.31 9.88
C ALA A 386 -0.87 -23.71 9.76
N GLY A 387 -0.45 -24.64 10.65
CA GLY A 387 -0.88 -26.05 10.65
C GLY A 387 -2.22 -26.31 11.30
N MET A 388 -2.74 -25.37 12.10
CA MET A 388 -4.05 -25.46 12.78
C MET A 388 -5.18 -25.07 11.86
N ASP A 389 -6.37 -25.61 12.11
CA ASP A 389 -7.59 -25.21 11.44
C ASP A 389 -8.11 -23.85 11.95
N MET A 390 -9.21 -23.37 11.35
CA MET A 390 -9.80 -22.08 11.75
C MET A 390 -10.31 -22.14 13.19
N VAL A 391 -10.91 -23.25 13.62
CA VAL A 391 -11.48 -23.42 14.97
C VAL A 391 -10.38 -23.33 16.02
N ASP A 392 -9.27 -24.01 15.79
CA ASP A 392 -8.12 -23.99 16.71
C ASP A 392 -7.47 -22.60 16.76
N ASN A 393 -7.36 -21.91 15.62
CA ASN A 393 -6.86 -20.55 15.57
C ASN A 393 -7.78 -19.54 16.31
N MET A 394 -9.10 -19.69 16.24
CA MET A 394 -10.05 -18.89 17.04
C MET A 394 -9.86 -19.15 18.53
N MET A 395 -9.60 -20.40 18.90
CA MET A 395 -9.45 -20.82 20.29
C MET A 395 -8.17 -20.35 20.96
N LEU A 396 -7.10 -20.04 20.21
CA LEU A 396 -5.78 -19.66 20.76
C LEU A 396 -5.85 -18.56 21.83
N LYS A 397 -6.81 -17.67 21.77
CA LYS A 397 -6.98 -16.59 22.73
C LYS A 397 -7.92 -16.91 23.88
N THR A 398 -8.79 -17.91 23.77
CA THR A 398 -9.87 -18.19 24.73
C THR A 398 -9.77 -19.55 25.41
N TYR A 399 -8.82 -20.42 25.03
CA TYR A 399 -8.74 -21.79 25.56
C TYR A 399 -8.58 -21.90 27.08
N ARG A 400 -8.12 -20.83 27.77
CA ARG A 400 -7.98 -20.78 29.24
C ARG A 400 -9.20 -20.23 29.97
N GLU A 401 -10.20 -19.75 29.25
CA GLU A 401 -11.40 -19.13 29.85
C GLU A 401 -12.40 -20.21 30.31
N HIS A 402 -12.33 -21.40 29.73
CA HIS A 402 -13.18 -22.52 30.13
C HIS A 402 -12.65 -23.19 31.39
N LYS A 403 -13.54 -23.37 32.39
CA LYS A 403 -13.22 -23.97 33.72
C LYS A 403 -13.34 -25.51 33.75
N GLY A 404 -13.17 -26.22 32.66
CA GLY A 404 -13.27 -27.68 32.55
C GLY A 404 -11.94 -28.35 32.25
N PRO A 405 -11.83 -29.69 32.44
CA PRO A 405 -10.64 -30.45 32.09
C PRO A 405 -10.43 -30.59 30.58
N PHE A 406 -11.45 -30.30 29.79
CA PHE A 406 -11.41 -30.36 28.33
C PHE A 406 -11.59 -28.99 27.70
N VAL A 407 -11.00 -28.78 26.54
CA VAL A 407 -11.11 -27.53 25.79
C VAL A 407 -12.48 -27.45 25.12
N ASP A 408 -13.20 -26.34 25.32
CA ASP A 408 -14.46 -26.07 24.61
C ASP A 408 -14.17 -25.59 23.19
N ARG A 409 -14.66 -26.33 22.20
CA ARG A 409 -14.54 -26.01 20.77
C ARG A 409 -15.85 -25.51 20.15
N LYS A 410 -16.96 -25.43 20.93
CA LYS A 410 -18.28 -25.04 20.39
C LYS A 410 -18.30 -23.55 20.03
N ALA A 411 -17.92 -22.68 20.97
CA ALA A 411 -17.90 -21.24 20.73
C ALA A 411 -16.88 -20.85 19.63
N PRO A 412 -15.61 -21.34 19.63
CA PRO A 412 -14.68 -21.09 18.53
C PRO A 412 -15.16 -21.58 17.16
N ARG A 413 -15.86 -22.71 17.10
CA ARG A 413 -16.45 -23.22 15.86
C ARG A 413 -17.58 -22.32 15.34
N ALA A 414 -18.46 -21.85 16.22
CA ALA A 414 -19.51 -20.92 15.86
C ALA A 414 -18.94 -19.59 15.35
N LEU A 415 -17.89 -19.08 16.01
CA LEU A 415 -17.17 -17.89 15.56
C LEU A 415 -16.55 -18.11 14.18
N ALA A 416 -15.82 -19.22 13.97
CA ALA A 416 -15.21 -19.52 12.68
C ALA A 416 -16.24 -19.59 11.54
N GLN A 417 -17.43 -20.21 11.79
CA GLN A 417 -18.49 -20.27 10.79
C GLN A 417 -19.06 -18.88 10.50
N ARG A 418 -19.34 -18.07 11.52
CA ARG A 418 -19.84 -16.70 11.34
C ARG A 418 -18.85 -15.85 10.52
N LEU A 419 -17.54 -15.92 10.81
CA LEU A 419 -16.52 -15.18 10.05
C LEU A 419 -16.41 -15.64 8.60
N ILE A 420 -16.64 -16.93 8.31
CA ILE A 420 -16.73 -17.41 6.93
C ILE A 420 -17.85 -16.69 6.19
N ASP A 421 -19.01 -16.58 6.80
CA ASP A 421 -20.20 -16.00 6.18
C ASP A 421 -20.10 -14.46 6.07
N GLU A 422 -19.66 -13.77 7.14
CA GLU A 422 -19.57 -12.30 7.19
C GLU A 422 -18.45 -11.73 6.31
N LEU A 423 -17.29 -12.43 6.26
CA LEU A 423 -16.12 -11.96 5.52
C LEU A 423 -15.96 -12.64 4.16
N GLU A 424 -16.94 -13.45 3.74
CA GLU A 424 -16.86 -14.21 2.49
C GLU A 424 -15.53 -14.98 2.36
N ILE A 425 -15.14 -15.75 3.41
CA ILE A 425 -13.89 -16.51 3.41
C ILE A 425 -14.05 -17.75 2.54
N VAL A 426 -13.26 -17.83 1.47
CA VAL A 426 -13.27 -18.99 0.57
C VAL A 426 -12.46 -20.14 1.20
N THR A 427 -13.18 -21.15 1.68
CA THR A 427 -12.61 -22.33 2.35
C THR A 427 -13.50 -23.55 2.13
N PRO A 428 -12.94 -24.78 2.11
CA PRO A 428 -13.76 -26.01 2.14
C PRO A 428 -14.57 -26.18 3.44
N GLY A 429 -14.20 -25.49 4.53
CA GLY A 429 -14.88 -25.52 5.81
C GLY A 429 -13.99 -25.12 6.98
N VAL A 430 -14.60 -24.97 8.17
CA VAL A 430 -13.92 -24.51 9.41
C VAL A 430 -12.75 -25.41 9.86
N GLY A 431 -12.73 -26.68 9.48
CA GLY A 431 -11.65 -27.63 9.78
C GLY A 431 -10.46 -27.57 8.80
N THR A 432 -10.45 -26.61 7.87
CA THR A 432 -9.35 -26.47 6.92
C THR A 432 -8.14 -25.80 7.59
N PRO A 433 -6.93 -26.40 7.55
CA PRO A 433 -5.70 -25.73 8.02
C PRO A 433 -5.50 -24.39 7.30
N VAL A 434 -5.24 -23.31 8.08
CA VAL A 434 -5.18 -21.96 7.52
C VAL A 434 -4.09 -21.77 6.47
N ARG A 435 -3.01 -22.55 6.49
CA ARG A 435 -1.96 -22.56 5.45
C ARG A 435 -2.47 -22.97 4.05
N ARG A 436 -3.65 -23.58 3.96
CA ARG A 436 -4.27 -23.96 2.68
C ARG A 436 -5.17 -22.88 2.08
N LEU A 437 -5.42 -21.82 2.84
CA LEU A 437 -6.18 -20.66 2.38
C LEU A 437 -5.29 -19.74 1.54
N SER A 438 -5.91 -18.95 0.67
CA SER A 438 -5.19 -17.85 -0.01
C SER A 438 -4.75 -16.79 1.00
N GLY A 439 -3.72 -16.00 0.67
CA GLY A 439 -3.20 -14.96 1.55
C GLY A 439 -4.27 -13.97 2.03
N GLY A 440 -5.21 -13.58 1.15
CA GLY A 440 -6.35 -12.74 1.51
C GLY A 440 -7.30 -13.41 2.51
N ASN A 441 -7.61 -14.70 2.32
CA ASN A 441 -8.47 -15.43 3.25
C ASN A 441 -7.78 -15.66 4.61
N VAL A 442 -6.47 -15.91 4.64
CA VAL A 442 -5.69 -15.95 5.91
C VAL A 442 -5.83 -14.63 6.67
N GLN A 443 -5.78 -13.51 5.97
CA GLN A 443 -5.89 -12.18 6.57
C GLN A 443 -7.30 -11.92 7.12
N LYS A 444 -8.35 -12.31 6.37
CA LYS A 444 -9.74 -12.24 6.85
C LYS A 444 -9.96 -13.05 8.14
N VAL A 445 -9.38 -14.25 8.24
CA VAL A 445 -9.42 -15.08 9.45
C VAL A 445 -8.76 -14.36 10.63
N LEU A 446 -7.57 -13.78 10.42
CA LEU A 446 -6.84 -13.07 11.46
C LEU A 446 -7.59 -11.83 11.93
N VAL A 447 -7.97 -10.96 11.01
CA VAL A 447 -8.66 -9.70 11.33
C VAL A 447 -10.02 -9.98 11.99
N GLY A 448 -10.79 -10.93 11.46
CA GLY A 448 -12.09 -11.32 12.03
C GLY A 448 -11.96 -11.80 13.48
N ARG A 449 -10.95 -12.63 13.79
CA ARG A 449 -10.68 -13.08 15.16
C ARG A 449 -10.41 -11.92 16.11
N GLU A 450 -9.60 -10.95 15.68
CA GLU A 450 -9.19 -9.83 16.51
C GLU A 450 -10.36 -8.86 16.79
N ILE A 451 -11.15 -8.57 15.79
CA ILE A 451 -12.30 -7.64 15.91
C ILE A 451 -13.41 -8.24 16.82
N ASP A 452 -13.60 -9.57 16.77
CA ASP A 452 -14.65 -10.23 17.56
C ASP A 452 -14.34 -10.30 19.07
N SER A 453 -13.12 -10.01 19.50
CA SER A 453 -12.71 -10.12 20.91
C SER A 453 -13.35 -9.08 21.85
N THR A 454 -14.29 -8.25 21.38
CA THR A 454 -15.00 -7.18 22.14
C THR A 454 -14.08 -6.30 23.00
N PRO A 455 -13.02 -5.71 22.42
CA PRO A 455 -12.08 -4.91 23.18
C PRO A 455 -12.68 -3.56 23.58
N THR A 456 -12.10 -2.91 24.59
CA THR A 456 -12.36 -1.49 24.91
C THR A 456 -11.42 -0.56 24.17
N VAL A 457 -10.23 -1.04 23.85
CA VAL A 457 -9.25 -0.43 22.94
C VAL A 457 -8.85 -1.47 21.89
N LEU A 458 -9.03 -1.15 20.62
CA LEU A 458 -8.67 -1.99 19.49
C LEU A 458 -7.51 -1.34 18.72
N MET A 459 -6.40 -2.01 18.65
CA MET A 459 -5.23 -1.55 17.89
C MET A 459 -5.07 -2.40 16.65
N THR A 460 -5.02 -1.79 15.47
CA THR A 460 -4.89 -2.49 14.19
C THR A 460 -3.77 -1.89 13.36
N ALA A 461 -2.85 -2.73 12.90
CA ALA A 461 -1.84 -2.32 11.94
C ALA A 461 -2.11 -2.98 10.58
N TYR A 462 -2.29 -2.16 9.56
CA TYR A 462 -2.47 -2.57 8.17
C TYR A 462 -3.58 -3.63 7.98
N PRO A 463 -4.80 -3.45 8.54
CA PRO A 463 -5.82 -4.50 8.61
C PRO A 463 -6.34 -4.96 7.24
N VAL A 464 -6.15 -4.16 6.19
CA VAL A 464 -6.63 -4.43 4.83
C VAL A 464 -5.51 -4.76 3.84
N ARG A 465 -4.25 -4.78 4.26
CA ARG A 465 -3.10 -5.02 3.39
C ARG A 465 -3.25 -6.35 2.65
N GLY A 466 -3.27 -6.30 1.32
CA GLY A 466 -3.40 -7.48 0.46
C GLY A 466 -4.79 -8.11 0.41
N LEU A 467 -5.84 -7.43 0.90
CA LEU A 467 -7.23 -7.79 0.66
C LEU A 467 -7.71 -7.30 -0.71
N ASP A 468 -8.79 -7.88 -1.19
CA ASP A 468 -9.60 -7.33 -2.27
C ASP A 468 -10.40 -6.11 -1.78
N ILE A 469 -10.84 -5.27 -2.71
CA ILE A 469 -11.55 -4.02 -2.41
C ILE A 469 -12.78 -4.27 -1.53
N ASN A 470 -13.63 -5.23 -1.89
CA ASN A 470 -14.86 -5.51 -1.15
C ASN A 470 -14.57 -5.94 0.30
N SER A 471 -13.56 -6.78 0.50
CA SER A 471 -13.15 -7.23 1.84
C SER A 471 -12.57 -6.07 2.66
N SER A 472 -11.86 -5.14 2.04
CA SER A 472 -11.35 -3.94 2.72
C SER A 472 -12.49 -3.08 3.25
N TYR A 473 -13.49 -2.80 2.45
CA TYR A 473 -14.67 -2.02 2.89
C TYR A 473 -15.49 -2.74 3.96
N THR A 474 -15.58 -4.07 3.91
CA THR A 474 -16.18 -4.87 4.99
C THR A 474 -15.43 -4.65 6.31
N ILE A 475 -14.08 -4.67 6.29
CA ILE A 475 -13.26 -4.41 7.48
C ILE A 475 -13.47 -2.98 8.00
N TYR A 476 -13.52 -1.96 7.12
CA TYR A 476 -13.81 -0.58 7.54
C TYR A 476 -15.17 -0.46 8.20
N GLY A 477 -16.18 -1.14 7.67
CA GLY A 477 -17.50 -1.25 8.30
C GLY A 477 -17.43 -1.87 9.69
N LEU A 478 -16.65 -2.93 9.89
CA LEU A 478 -16.44 -3.55 11.19
C LEU A 478 -15.73 -2.62 12.19
N LEU A 479 -14.70 -1.86 11.75
CA LEU A 479 -14.05 -0.86 12.59
C LEU A 479 -15.02 0.24 13.04
N ASN A 480 -15.86 0.74 12.13
CA ASN A 480 -16.92 1.67 12.46
C ASN A 480 -17.95 1.10 13.44
N GLN A 481 -18.33 -0.18 13.29
CA GLN A 481 -19.18 -0.85 14.27
C GLN A 481 -18.54 -0.92 15.67
N GLN A 482 -17.22 -1.17 15.77
CA GLN A 482 -16.52 -1.14 17.06
C GLN A 482 -16.51 0.27 17.65
N LYS A 483 -16.19 1.29 16.85
CA LYS A 483 -16.30 2.70 17.24
C LYS A 483 -17.68 3.02 17.80
N MET A 484 -18.78 2.61 17.13
CA MET A 484 -20.14 2.88 17.55
C MET A 484 -20.54 2.15 18.84
N LYS A 485 -19.80 1.09 19.23
CA LYS A 485 -19.90 0.42 20.54
C LYS A 485 -19.08 1.11 21.63
N GLY A 486 -18.47 2.26 21.36
CA GLY A 486 -17.64 3.02 22.33
C GLY A 486 -16.21 2.49 22.48
N VAL A 487 -15.74 1.67 21.55
CA VAL A 487 -14.34 1.20 21.48
C VAL A 487 -13.45 2.34 20.98
N ALA A 488 -12.29 2.54 21.60
CA ALA A 488 -11.22 3.38 21.04
C ALA A 488 -10.45 2.54 20.00
N VAL A 489 -10.45 2.98 18.74
CA VAL A 489 -9.77 2.26 17.65
C VAL A 489 -8.52 3.03 17.25
N LEU A 490 -7.35 2.40 17.38
CA LEU A 490 -6.09 2.91 16.84
C LEU A 490 -5.81 2.16 15.52
N LEU A 491 -5.72 2.90 14.43
CA LEU A 491 -5.58 2.35 13.08
C LEU A 491 -4.29 2.85 12.42
N VAL A 492 -3.32 1.97 12.24
CA VAL A 492 -2.19 2.23 11.34
C VAL A 492 -2.59 1.84 9.92
N GLY A 493 -2.56 2.79 8.99
CA GLY A 493 -2.88 2.59 7.58
C GLY A 493 -1.74 3.04 6.67
N GLU A 494 -1.66 2.43 5.48
CA GLU A 494 -0.71 2.83 4.42
C GLU A 494 -1.32 3.89 3.49
N ASP A 495 -2.65 3.90 3.36
CA ASP A 495 -3.37 4.76 2.42
C ASP A 495 -3.95 5.97 3.15
N LEU A 496 -3.41 7.16 2.85
CA LEU A 496 -3.86 8.41 3.44
C LEU A 496 -5.30 8.76 3.06
N ASP A 497 -5.76 8.38 1.86
CA ASP A 497 -7.14 8.66 1.44
C ASP A 497 -8.11 7.88 2.33
N VAL A 498 -7.79 6.63 2.64
CA VAL A 498 -8.57 5.82 3.59
C VAL A 498 -8.52 6.39 5.01
N LEU A 499 -7.34 6.84 5.48
CA LEU A 499 -7.24 7.46 6.81
C LEU A 499 -8.07 8.74 6.90
N LEU A 500 -8.06 9.57 5.85
CA LEU A 500 -8.85 10.80 5.77
C LEU A 500 -10.36 10.54 5.71
N GLU A 501 -10.79 9.45 5.07
CA GLU A 501 -12.20 9.09 4.98
C GLU A 501 -12.73 8.38 6.24
N LEU A 502 -11.91 7.54 6.89
CA LEU A 502 -12.34 6.66 7.97
C LEU A 502 -12.08 7.24 9.37
N CYS A 503 -10.96 7.95 9.57
CA CYS A 503 -10.51 8.34 10.91
C CYS A 503 -11.10 9.68 11.36
N ASP A 504 -11.42 9.78 12.65
CA ASP A 504 -11.89 11.03 13.24
C ASP A 504 -10.74 12.01 13.49
N ARG A 505 -9.60 11.50 13.96
CA ARG A 505 -8.34 12.23 14.11
C ARG A 505 -7.20 11.40 13.55
N ILE A 506 -6.14 12.08 13.14
CA ILE A 506 -4.93 11.44 12.61
C ILE A 506 -3.73 11.93 13.40
N LEU A 507 -3.07 11.00 14.09
CA LEU A 507 -1.76 11.18 14.73
C LEU A 507 -0.70 10.94 13.66
N VAL A 508 0.20 11.90 13.45
CA VAL A 508 1.27 11.79 12.46
C VAL A 508 2.61 11.59 13.18
N LEU A 509 3.29 10.50 12.84
CA LEU A 509 4.63 10.18 13.34
C LEU A 509 5.68 10.50 12.27
N CYS A 510 6.77 11.12 12.70
CA CYS A 510 7.96 11.37 11.88
C CYS A 510 9.21 11.09 12.72
N GLY A 511 10.04 10.11 12.29
CA GLY A 511 11.29 9.77 12.97
C GLY A 511 11.11 9.42 14.46
N GLY A 512 10.05 8.70 14.81
CA GLY A 512 9.76 8.27 16.19
C GLY A 512 9.09 9.33 17.07
N LYS A 513 8.76 10.51 16.54
CA LYS A 513 8.14 11.62 17.28
C LYS A 513 6.76 11.95 16.74
N VAL A 514 5.91 12.51 17.62
CA VAL A 514 4.64 13.11 17.17
C VAL A 514 4.95 14.42 16.44
N SER A 515 4.64 14.46 15.17
CA SER A 515 4.77 15.66 14.34
C SER A 515 3.51 16.52 14.41
N GLY A 516 2.33 15.91 14.56
CA GLY A 516 1.05 16.60 14.71
C GLY A 516 -0.10 15.63 14.98
N ILE A 517 -1.22 16.18 15.45
CA ILE A 517 -2.51 15.48 15.54
C ILE A 517 -3.53 16.39 14.86
N VAL A 518 -4.15 15.90 13.79
CA VAL A 518 -5.08 16.67 12.97
C VAL A 518 -6.48 16.07 13.02
N ASP A 519 -7.49 16.89 12.78
CA ASP A 519 -8.87 16.45 12.60
C ASP A 519 -9.02 15.82 11.20
N GLY A 520 -9.40 14.54 11.13
CA GLY A 520 -9.55 13.83 9.87
C GLY A 520 -10.63 14.38 8.93
N ARG A 521 -11.54 15.26 9.42
CA ARG A 521 -12.58 15.91 8.61
C ARG A 521 -12.14 17.23 7.98
N ASN A 522 -11.17 17.90 8.62
CA ASN A 522 -10.78 19.28 8.32
C ASN A 522 -9.32 19.40 7.83
N THR A 523 -8.66 18.29 7.52
CA THR A 523 -7.28 18.26 6.99
C THR A 523 -7.24 17.75 5.55
N THR A 524 -6.10 17.94 4.88
CA THR A 524 -5.86 17.47 3.53
C THR A 524 -4.72 16.46 3.50
N LYS A 525 -4.63 15.71 2.40
CA LYS A 525 -3.56 14.73 2.17
C LYS A 525 -2.18 15.39 2.16
N GLU A 526 -2.10 16.58 1.57
CA GLU A 526 -0.90 17.40 1.48
C GLU A 526 -0.42 17.86 2.86
N GLU A 527 -1.35 18.28 3.71
CA GLU A 527 -1.06 18.70 5.08
C GLU A 527 -0.54 17.53 5.92
N VAL A 528 -1.21 16.38 5.90
CA VAL A 528 -0.74 15.17 6.58
C VAL A 528 0.63 14.76 6.03
N GLY A 529 0.83 14.82 4.71
CA GLY A 529 2.11 14.52 4.06
C GLY A 529 3.25 15.44 4.51
N LEU A 530 2.98 16.73 4.78
CA LEU A 530 3.97 17.66 5.34
C LEU A 530 4.39 17.23 6.76
N TYR A 531 3.43 16.89 7.62
CA TYR A 531 3.73 16.39 8.95
C TYR A 531 4.51 15.07 8.94
N MET A 532 4.35 14.23 7.90
CA MET A 532 5.11 12.98 7.77
C MET A 532 6.60 13.21 7.47
N THR A 533 6.98 14.38 6.96
CA THR A 533 8.35 14.70 6.53
C THR A 533 9.08 15.69 7.43
N HIS A 534 8.38 16.42 8.29
CA HIS A 534 8.96 17.47 9.14
C HIS A 534 8.54 17.29 10.60
N VAL A 535 9.50 17.11 11.49
CA VAL A 535 9.26 17.15 12.93
C VAL A 535 9.06 18.60 13.34
N GLY A 536 7.86 18.98 13.82
CA GLY A 536 7.59 20.29 14.44
C GLY A 536 7.08 21.40 13.51
N GLY A 537 6.51 21.06 12.33
CA GLY A 537 5.85 22.06 11.45
C GLY A 537 4.54 22.65 11.97
N GLY A 538 4.13 22.36 13.20
CA GLY A 538 2.80 22.69 13.76
C GLY A 538 2.74 23.67 14.92
N LYS A 539 3.80 24.47 15.20
CA LYS A 539 3.75 25.42 16.32
C LYS A 539 2.94 26.71 16.06
N GLU A 540 2.44 26.94 14.85
CA GLU A 540 1.64 28.15 14.54
C GLU A 540 0.12 27.91 14.37
N ALA A 541 -0.37 26.67 14.40
CA ALA A 541 -1.80 26.39 14.25
C ALA A 541 -2.56 26.16 15.59
N GLY A 542 -1.86 26.14 16.73
CA GLY A 542 -2.43 25.83 18.06
C GLY A 542 -3.03 27.00 18.84
N GLU A 543 -3.03 28.24 18.31
CA GLU A 543 -3.58 29.41 19.01
C GLU A 543 -4.92 29.93 18.45
N ARG A 544 -5.59 29.17 17.58
CA ARG A 544 -6.93 29.50 17.08
C ARG A 544 -7.86 28.28 17.17
N ALA A 545 -8.24 27.91 18.40
CA ALA A 545 -9.46 27.14 18.67
C ALA A 545 -9.90 27.37 20.11
#